data_4d52f5518f8f0cfde03cbba0cbf49891
#
_entry.id   4d52f5518f8f0cfde03cbba0cbf49891
#
_cell.length_a   1.000
_cell.length_b   1.000
_cell.length_c   1.000
_cell.angle_alpha   90.00
_cell.angle_beta   90.00
_cell.angle_gamma   90.00
#
_symmetry.space_group_name_H-M   'P 1'
#
loop_
_entity.id
_entity.type
_entity.pdbx_description
1 polymer ?
#
loop_
_entity_poly.entity_id
_entity_poly.type
_entity_poly.pdbx_seq_one_letter_code
_entity_poly.pdbx_strand_id
1 'polypeptide(L)'
;MFYHYNILHLKEMLGMNKIIWLPHGIYNDETNEHVDNMACFLDENTVLLATTENKEDIQYKWSMEAKKILEENNLNVILVNCPNPYLSLTEEEANSIILDDFAKPRLKGDRLAGSYVNFYMGKDFIILPKFNVKEDLEAYNILNDFYKGKKKIHQIESRKILVAGGNIHCITMQIGKEE
;
A
#
# COMPACT_ATOMS: atom_id res chain seq x y z
N MET A 1 -20.89 -10.93 -17.20
CA MET A 1 -21.89 -11.25 -16.14
C MET A 1 -21.26 -11.28 -14.74
N PHE A 2 -20.15 -11.94 -14.50
CA PHE A 2 -19.43 -11.99 -13.21
C PHE A 2 -19.02 -10.60 -12.65
N TYR A 3 -18.53 -9.71 -13.48
CA TYR A 3 -18.04 -8.37 -13.09
C TYR A 3 -19.15 -7.47 -12.52
N HIS A 4 -20.33 -7.46 -13.14
CA HIS A 4 -21.47 -6.65 -12.69
C HIS A 4 -22.05 -7.11 -11.35
N TYR A 5 -22.11 -8.42 -11.14
CA TYR A 5 -22.59 -9.01 -9.88
C TYR A 5 -21.69 -8.63 -8.70
N ASN A 6 -20.37 -8.71 -8.91
CA ASN A 6 -19.39 -8.35 -7.89
C ASN A 6 -19.45 -6.87 -7.51
N ILE A 7 -19.64 -5.95 -8.47
CA ILE A 7 -19.75 -4.50 -8.20
C ILE A 7 -21.00 -4.19 -7.35
N LEU A 8 -22.15 -4.75 -7.70
CA LEU A 8 -23.39 -4.53 -6.96
C LEU A 8 -23.27 -5.05 -5.52
N HIS A 9 -22.74 -6.24 -5.38
CA HIS A 9 -22.53 -6.87 -4.07
C HIS A 9 -21.56 -6.09 -3.20
N LEU A 10 -20.43 -5.64 -3.75
CA LEU A 10 -19.46 -4.78 -3.03
C LEU A 10 -20.08 -3.46 -2.60
N LYS A 11 -20.85 -2.79 -3.47
CA LYS A 11 -21.55 -1.55 -3.12
C LYS A 11 -22.53 -1.76 -1.95
N GLU A 12 -23.30 -2.82 -1.99
CA GLU A 12 -24.27 -3.16 -0.96
C GLU A 12 -23.59 -3.50 0.36
N MET A 13 -22.59 -4.38 0.35
CA MET A 13 -21.91 -4.85 1.56
C MET A 13 -21.03 -3.77 2.22
N LEU A 14 -20.43 -2.88 1.44
CA LEU A 14 -19.58 -1.81 1.94
C LEU A 14 -20.29 -0.47 2.09
N GLY A 15 -21.59 -0.38 1.71
CA GLY A 15 -22.36 0.88 1.74
C GLY A 15 -21.82 1.94 0.79
N MET A 16 -21.15 1.55 -0.32
CA MET A 16 -20.47 2.45 -1.24
C MET A 16 -21.30 2.75 -2.47
N ASN A 17 -21.30 4.01 -2.91
CA ASN A 17 -22.00 4.43 -4.13
C ASN A 17 -21.18 4.14 -5.39
N LYS A 18 -19.84 4.08 -5.29
CA LYS A 18 -18.93 3.92 -6.41
C LYS A 18 -17.79 2.98 -6.05
N ILE A 19 -17.42 2.12 -7.00
CA ILE A 19 -16.23 1.27 -6.94
C ILE A 19 -15.31 1.69 -8.09
N ILE A 20 -14.06 1.95 -7.79
CA ILE A 20 -13.02 2.25 -8.78
C ILE A 20 -12.05 1.06 -8.78
N TRP A 21 -11.90 0.44 -9.94
CA TRP A 21 -10.98 -0.68 -10.13
C TRP A 21 -9.63 -0.17 -10.60
N LEU A 22 -8.56 -0.59 -9.93
CA LEU A 22 -7.19 -0.43 -10.38
C LEU A 22 -6.74 -1.74 -11.04
N PRO A 23 -6.08 -1.69 -12.21
CA PRO A 23 -5.72 -2.90 -12.95
C PRO A 23 -4.58 -3.69 -12.31
N HIS A 24 -3.75 -3.02 -11.51
CA HIS A 24 -2.57 -3.60 -10.86
C HIS A 24 -2.39 -3.04 -9.44
N GLY A 25 -1.78 -3.83 -8.58
CA GLY A 25 -1.27 -3.42 -7.28
C GLY A 25 0.22 -3.14 -7.30
N ILE A 26 0.94 -3.55 -6.26
CA ILE A 26 2.41 -3.47 -6.23
C ILE A 26 3.00 -4.71 -6.92
N TYR A 27 3.96 -4.48 -7.81
CA TYR A 27 4.61 -5.55 -8.54
C TYR A 27 5.27 -6.57 -7.60
N ASN A 28 5.02 -7.84 -7.89
CA ASN A 28 5.50 -8.99 -7.12
C ASN A 28 5.02 -9.03 -5.66
N ASP A 29 3.85 -8.47 -5.40
CA ASP A 29 3.17 -8.62 -4.11
C ASP A 29 2.69 -10.07 -3.95
N GLU A 30 3.26 -10.78 -3.00
CA GLU A 30 2.92 -12.16 -2.68
C GLU A 30 1.49 -12.34 -2.16
N THR A 31 0.87 -11.25 -1.72
CA THR A 31 -0.52 -11.24 -1.21
C THR A 31 -1.57 -11.02 -2.31
N ASN A 32 -1.19 -11.16 -3.58
CA ASN A 32 -2.03 -10.99 -4.78
C ASN A 32 -2.45 -9.54 -5.05
N GLU A 33 -1.52 -8.61 -4.93
CA GLU A 33 -1.68 -7.20 -5.33
C GLU A 33 -2.84 -6.49 -4.60
N HIS A 34 -2.91 -6.63 -3.29
CA HIS A 34 -3.91 -5.95 -2.48
C HIS A 34 -3.82 -4.44 -2.62
N VAL A 35 -4.99 -3.78 -2.70
CA VAL A 35 -5.09 -2.34 -2.95
C VAL A 35 -4.46 -1.49 -1.85
N ASP A 36 -4.41 -1.98 -0.61
CA ASP A 36 -3.83 -1.26 0.53
C ASP A 36 -2.30 -1.09 0.46
N ASN A 37 -1.63 -1.83 -0.44
CA ASN A 37 -0.24 -1.57 -0.81
C ASN A 37 -0.11 -0.54 -1.94
N MET A 38 -1.17 -0.34 -2.75
CA MET A 38 -1.13 0.50 -3.94
C MET A 38 -1.70 1.89 -3.70
N ALA A 39 -2.85 2.00 -3.03
CA ALA A 39 -3.59 3.24 -2.88
C ALA A 39 -4.31 3.32 -1.54
N CYS A 40 -4.32 4.52 -0.94
CA CYS A 40 -5.05 4.80 0.29
C CYS A 40 -5.68 6.20 0.23
N PHE A 41 -6.93 6.36 0.66
CA PHE A 41 -7.54 7.66 0.82
C PHE A 41 -6.93 8.41 2.00
N LEU A 42 -6.51 9.66 1.77
CA LEU A 42 -6.09 10.60 2.82
C LEU A 42 -7.25 11.42 3.35
N ASP A 43 -8.19 11.73 2.48
CA ASP A 43 -9.50 12.35 2.75
C ASP A 43 -10.52 11.90 1.70
N GLU A 44 -11.70 12.52 1.68
CA GLU A 44 -12.80 12.17 0.77
C GLU A 44 -12.47 12.32 -0.72
N ASN A 45 -11.48 13.14 -1.08
CA ASN A 45 -11.16 13.51 -2.45
C ASN A 45 -9.68 13.28 -2.85
N THR A 46 -8.85 12.85 -1.91
CA THR A 46 -7.41 12.74 -2.13
C THR A 46 -6.91 11.34 -1.84
N VAL A 47 -6.20 10.75 -2.79
CA VAL A 47 -5.60 9.42 -2.70
C VAL A 47 -4.08 9.54 -2.68
N LEU A 48 -3.43 8.88 -1.72
CA LEU A 48 -2.00 8.60 -1.76
C LEU A 48 -1.79 7.35 -2.61
N LEU A 49 -0.95 7.45 -3.64
CA LEU A 49 -0.69 6.37 -4.60
C LEU A 49 0.80 6.03 -4.60
N ALA A 50 1.11 4.76 -4.41
CA ALA A 50 2.47 4.25 -4.48
C ALA A 50 3.02 4.31 -5.91
N THR A 51 4.28 4.72 -6.06
CA THR A 51 4.98 4.79 -7.33
C THR A 51 6.48 4.50 -7.16
N THR A 52 7.26 4.73 -8.18
CA THR A 52 8.73 4.72 -8.17
C THR A 52 9.28 5.80 -9.09
N GLU A 53 10.44 6.36 -8.78
CA GLU A 53 11.15 7.27 -9.67
C GLU A 53 11.77 6.57 -10.89
N ASN A 54 12.00 5.26 -10.78
CA ASN A 54 12.59 4.48 -11.87
C ASN A 54 11.57 4.20 -12.97
N LYS A 55 11.62 4.98 -14.05
CA LYS A 55 10.69 4.86 -15.20
C LYS A 55 10.81 3.56 -15.97
N GLU A 56 11.93 2.84 -15.82
CA GLU A 56 12.14 1.51 -16.43
C GLU A 56 11.52 0.39 -15.59
N ASP A 57 11.16 0.67 -14.33
CA ASP A 57 10.47 -0.30 -13.47
C ASP A 57 9.01 -0.42 -13.93
N ILE A 58 8.51 -1.63 -14.04
CA ILE A 58 7.11 -1.92 -14.40
C ILE A 58 6.13 -1.23 -13.44
N GLN A 59 6.50 -1.04 -12.17
CA GLN A 59 5.70 -0.36 -11.18
C GLN A 59 5.39 1.09 -11.58
N TYR A 60 6.34 1.79 -12.21
CA TYR A 60 6.08 3.15 -12.68
C TYR A 60 4.92 3.19 -13.66
N LYS A 61 4.92 2.29 -14.65
CA LYS A 61 3.86 2.20 -15.66
C LYS A 61 2.51 1.91 -15.00
N TRP A 62 2.44 0.94 -14.11
CA TRP A 62 1.22 0.56 -13.40
C TRP A 62 0.69 1.70 -12.52
N SER A 63 1.59 2.40 -11.83
CA SER A 63 1.24 3.55 -11.00
C SER A 63 0.67 4.71 -11.84
N MET A 64 1.23 4.98 -13.01
CA MET A 64 0.73 6.04 -13.90
C MET A 64 -0.62 5.68 -14.51
N GLU A 65 -0.88 4.41 -14.81
CA GLU A 65 -2.19 3.93 -15.24
C GLU A 65 -3.23 4.08 -14.13
N ALA A 66 -2.91 3.68 -12.91
CA ALA A 66 -3.76 3.85 -11.73
C ALA A 66 -4.04 5.34 -11.44
N LYS A 67 -3.01 6.19 -11.52
CA LYS A 67 -3.15 7.65 -11.36
C LYS A 67 -4.17 8.22 -12.34
N LYS A 68 -4.06 7.88 -13.62
CA LYS A 68 -4.99 8.32 -14.66
C LYS A 68 -6.43 7.92 -14.34
N ILE A 69 -6.64 6.65 -13.94
CA ILE A 69 -7.96 6.15 -13.57
C ILE A 69 -8.54 6.94 -12.39
N LEU A 70 -7.75 7.19 -11.35
CA LEU A 70 -8.18 7.94 -10.17
C LEU A 70 -8.54 9.39 -10.54
N GLU A 71 -7.72 10.08 -11.33
CA GLU A 71 -7.96 11.45 -11.79
C GLU A 71 -9.21 11.55 -12.69
N GLU A 72 -9.43 10.60 -13.60
CA GLU A 72 -10.65 10.50 -14.42
C GLU A 72 -11.91 10.28 -13.55
N ASN A 73 -11.74 9.82 -12.33
CA ASN A 73 -12.79 9.67 -11.33
C ASN A 73 -12.93 10.87 -10.38
N ASN A 74 -12.31 12.02 -10.70
CA ASN A 74 -12.31 13.28 -9.96
C ASN A 74 -11.63 13.20 -8.58
N LEU A 75 -10.61 12.37 -8.44
CA LEU A 75 -9.79 12.28 -7.24
C LEU A 75 -8.46 13.01 -7.44
N ASN A 76 -8.00 13.72 -6.41
CA ASN A 76 -6.66 14.25 -6.36
C ASN A 76 -5.69 13.11 -6.03
N VAL A 77 -4.56 13.02 -6.73
CA VAL A 77 -3.58 11.98 -6.51
C VAL A 77 -2.27 12.58 -6.03
N ILE A 78 -1.82 12.15 -4.87
CA ILE A 78 -0.49 12.42 -4.35
C ILE A 78 0.34 11.16 -4.53
N LEU A 79 1.49 11.29 -5.16
CA LEU A 79 2.41 10.18 -5.38
C LEU A 79 3.38 10.06 -4.20
N VAL A 80 3.68 8.83 -3.80
CA VAL A 80 4.73 8.51 -2.83
C VAL A 80 5.62 7.41 -3.41
N ASN A 81 6.94 7.65 -3.40
CA ASN A 81 7.89 6.67 -3.91
C ASN A 81 8.02 5.48 -2.98
N CYS A 82 7.94 4.27 -3.54
CA CYS A 82 8.42 3.06 -2.87
C CYS A 82 9.95 3.10 -2.74
N PRO A 83 10.55 2.27 -1.87
CA PRO A 83 12.01 2.15 -1.78
C PRO A 83 12.68 1.96 -3.14
N ASN A 84 13.72 2.75 -3.43
CA ASN A 84 14.50 2.68 -4.66
C ASN A 84 16.02 2.71 -4.36
N PRO A 85 16.77 1.61 -4.63
CA PRO A 85 16.29 0.36 -5.23
C PRO A 85 15.25 -0.36 -4.36
N TYR A 86 14.41 -1.18 -5.00
CA TYR A 86 13.41 -1.96 -4.28
C TYR A 86 14.05 -2.87 -3.22
N LEU A 87 13.32 -3.12 -2.15
CA LEU A 87 13.73 -4.08 -1.13
C LEU A 87 13.64 -5.50 -1.68
N SER A 88 14.61 -6.32 -1.30
CA SER A 88 14.63 -7.74 -1.67
C SER A 88 14.93 -8.61 -0.46
N LEU A 89 14.51 -9.87 -0.53
CA LEU A 89 14.81 -10.87 0.49
C LEU A 89 16.30 -11.16 0.57
N THR A 90 16.85 -11.15 1.77
CA THR A 90 18.16 -11.72 2.05
C THR A 90 18.08 -13.24 2.12
N GLU A 91 19.23 -13.90 2.09
CA GLU A 91 19.30 -15.35 2.26
C GLU A 91 18.84 -15.81 3.65
N GLU A 92 19.20 -15.07 4.69
CA GLU A 92 18.76 -15.33 6.07
C GLU A 92 17.23 -15.20 6.21
N GLU A 93 16.65 -14.14 5.65
CA GLU A 93 15.21 -13.91 5.66
C GLU A 93 14.46 -15.02 4.89
N ALA A 94 14.93 -15.38 3.68
CA ALA A 94 14.32 -16.45 2.90
C ALA A 94 14.35 -17.81 3.64
N ASN A 95 15.45 -18.11 4.33
CA ASN A 95 15.57 -19.33 5.11
C ASN A 95 14.78 -19.31 6.44
N SER A 96 14.37 -18.13 6.91
CA SER A 96 13.59 -17.97 8.15
C SER A 96 12.09 -18.16 7.94
N ILE A 97 11.62 -18.13 6.70
CA ILE A 97 10.19 -18.26 6.38
C ILE A 97 9.79 -19.73 6.50
N ILE A 98 8.84 -20.01 7.38
CA ILE A 98 8.22 -21.33 7.50
C ILE A 98 7.08 -21.37 6.47
N LEU A 99 7.25 -22.22 5.44
CA LEU A 99 6.24 -22.40 4.42
C LEU A 99 5.23 -23.46 4.86
N ASP A 100 3.96 -23.20 4.64
CA ASP A 100 2.92 -24.22 4.66
C ASP A 100 2.76 -24.85 3.26
N ASP A 101 1.91 -25.86 3.16
CA ASP A 101 1.71 -26.62 1.91
C ASP A 101 1.14 -25.77 0.75
N PHE A 102 0.63 -24.58 1.04
CA PHE A 102 -0.02 -23.67 0.08
C PHE A 102 0.79 -22.42 -0.22
N ALA A 103 1.82 -22.13 0.58
CA ALA A 103 2.65 -20.96 0.43
C ALA A 103 3.63 -21.10 -0.75
N LYS A 104 3.76 -20.03 -1.55
CA LYS A 104 4.77 -19.99 -2.59
C LYS A 104 6.17 -19.85 -1.96
N PRO A 105 7.15 -20.64 -2.40
CA PRO A 105 8.54 -20.44 -1.98
C PRO A 105 9.01 -19.02 -2.30
N ARG A 106 9.69 -18.40 -1.37
CA ARG A 106 10.31 -17.09 -1.54
C ARG A 106 11.82 -17.24 -1.44
N LEU A 107 12.52 -16.72 -2.44
CA LEU A 107 13.95 -16.92 -2.61
C LEU A 107 14.73 -15.64 -2.31
N LYS A 108 16.00 -15.81 -1.97
CA LYS A 108 16.96 -14.70 -1.92
C LYS A 108 16.88 -13.87 -3.20
N GLY A 109 16.77 -12.57 -3.05
CA GLY A 109 16.67 -11.61 -4.15
C GLY A 109 15.26 -11.34 -4.64
N ASP A 110 14.25 -12.10 -4.22
CA ASP A 110 12.87 -11.81 -4.55
C ASP A 110 12.49 -10.41 -4.05
N ARG A 111 11.84 -9.64 -4.92
CA ARG A 111 11.38 -8.29 -4.60
C ARG A 111 10.29 -8.35 -3.53
N LEU A 112 10.40 -7.48 -2.53
CA LEU A 112 9.40 -7.26 -1.51
C LEU A 112 8.46 -6.12 -1.92
N ALA A 113 7.18 -6.27 -1.64
CA ALA A 113 6.14 -5.25 -1.91
C ALA A 113 6.20 -4.09 -0.89
N GLY A 114 7.38 -3.47 -0.74
CA GLY A 114 7.60 -2.36 0.18
C GLY A 114 6.85 -1.11 -0.27
N SER A 115 5.83 -0.72 0.48
CA SER A 115 5.01 0.46 0.19
C SER A 115 4.74 1.28 1.44
N TYR A 116 4.83 2.61 1.32
CA TYR A 116 4.44 3.54 2.38
C TYR A 116 2.94 3.78 2.46
N VAL A 117 2.18 3.33 1.47
CA VAL A 117 0.71 3.46 1.43
C VAL A 117 0.05 2.53 2.43
N ASN A 118 0.69 1.44 2.79
CA ASN A 118 0.19 0.45 3.75
C ASN A 118 0.42 0.89 5.20
N PHE A 119 -0.03 2.09 5.55
CA PHE A 119 0.02 2.64 6.91
C PHE A 119 -1.31 2.46 7.64
N TYR A 120 -1.28 2.52 8.97
CA TYR A 120 -2.50 2.62 9.78
C TYR A 120 -2.83 4.07 10.05
N MET A 121 -4.09 4.45 9.83
CA MET A 121 -4.60 5.80 10.10
C MET A 121 -5.60 5.79 11.25
N GLY A 122 -5.18 6.31 12.40
CA GLY A 122 -6.04 6.61 13.54
C GLY A 122 -6.67 7.99 13.41
N LYS A 123 -7.51 8.36 14.40
CA LYS A 123 -8.15 9.67 14.45
C LYS A 123 -7.14 10.81 14.43
N ASP A 124 -6.14 10.76 15.31
CA ASP A 124 -5.20 11.85 15.55
C ASP A 124 -3.74 11.46 15.26
N PHE A 125 -3.51 10.27 14.69
CA PHE A 125 -2.17 9.77 14.41
C PHE A 125 -2.14 8.85 13.17
N ILE A 126 -0.92 8.65 12.68
CA ILE A 126 -0.59 7.69 11.61
C ILE A 126 0.57 6.83 12.10
N ILE A 127 0.49 5.52 11.87
CA ILE A 127 1.62 4.60 12.00
C ILE A 127 2.10 4.28 10.59
N LEU A 128 3.24 4.86 10.23
CA LEU A 128 3.83 4.80 8.89
C LEU A 128 4.95 3.75 8.86
N PRO A 129 4.98 2.85 7.85
CA PRO A 129 6.11 1.95 7.65
C PRO A 129 7.43 2.71 7.50
N LYS A 130 8.50 2.11 8.00
CA LYS A 130 9.87 2.57 7.83
C LYS A 130 10.76 1.39 7.43
N PHE A 131 11.62 1.62 6.42
CA PHE A 131 12.48 0.60 5.85
C PHE A 131 13.98 0.92 5.97
N ASN A 132 14.34 2.04 6.63
CA ASN A 132 15.69 2.57 6.79
C ASN A 132 16.36 2.93 5.44
N VAL A 133 15.60 3.56 4.57
CA VAL A 133 16.01 4.10 3.27
C VAL A 133 15.65 5.58 3.14
N LYS A 134 16.17 6.27 2.11
CA LYS A 134 15.95 7.71 1.92
C LYS A 134 14.48 8.09 1.75
N GLU A 135 13.69 7.23 1.13
CA GLU A 135 12.26 7.44 0.86
C GLU A 135 11.41 7.47 2.14
N ASP A 136 11.93 6.97 3.28
CA ASP A 136 11.23 7.08 4.58
C ASP A 136 10.93 8.54 4.96
N LEU A 137 11.88 9.44 4.71
CA LEU A 137 11.72 10.86 5.01
C LEU A 137 10.75 11.53 4.02
N GLU A 138 10.79 11.15 2.76
CA GLU A 138 9.87 11.65 1.74
C GLU A 138 8.42 11.30 2.11
N ALA A 139 8.16 10.02 2.41
CA ALA A 139 6.83 9.55 2.81
C ALA A 139 6.33 10.26 4.08
N TYR A 140 7.20 10.46 5.07
CA TYR A 140 6.88 11.24 6.26
C TYR A 140 6.48 12.69 5.91
N ASN A 141 7.29 13.38 5.10
CA ASN A 141 7.04 14.77 4.74
C ASN A 141 5.74 14.94 3.96
N ILE A 142 5.45 14.08 3.00
CA ILE A 142 4.20 14.10 2.22
C ILE A 142 2.97 14.06 3.17
N LEU A 143 2.95 13.13 4.11
CA LEU A 143 1.83 13.01 5.04
C LEU A 143 1.80 14.16 6.05
N ASN A 144 2.95 14.60 6.56
CA ASN A 144 3.03 15.73 7.48
C ASN A 144 2.54 17.02 6.84
N ASP A 145 2.91 17.29 5.60
CA ASP A 145 2.50 18.46 4.84
C ASP A 145 1.01 18.41 4.48
N PHE A 146 0.50 17.24 4.14
CA PHE A 146 -0.92 17.05 3.87
C PHE A 146 -1.77 17.34 5.10
N TYR A 147 -1.44 16.74 6.23
CA TYR A 147 -2.21 16.91 7.47
C TYR A 147 -1.85 18.17 8.27
N LYS A 148 -0.77 18.88 7.94
CA LYS A 148 -0.37 20.15 8.59
C LYS A 148 -0.37 20.07 10.11
N GLY A 149 0.16 18.97 10.65
CA GLY A 149 0.24 18.71 12.09
C GLY A 149 -1.06 18.26 12.77
N LYS A 150 -2.17 18.11 12.03
CA LYS A 150 -3.44 17.59 12.58
C LYS A 150 -3.37 16.12 12.99
N LYS A 151 -2.44 15.38 12.41
CA LYS A 151 -2.16 13.98 12.77
C LYS A 151 -0.69 13.83 13.13
N LYS A 152 -0.42 13.14 14.24
CA LYS A 152 0.94 12.80 14.64
C LYS A 152 1.42 11.57 13.88
N ILE A 153 2.55 11.68 13.17
CA ILE A 153 3.08 10.59 12.36
C ILE A 153 4.17 9.87 13.14
N HIS A 154 4.01 8.58 13.32
CA HIS A 154 4.96 7.68 13.94
C HIS A 154 5.49 6.70 12.91
N GLN A 155 6.80 6.74 12.64
CA GLN A 155 7.45 5.75 11.78
C GLN A 155 7.88 4.54 12.60
N ILE A 156 7.53 3.34 12.12
CA ILE A 156 7.88 2.07 12.76
C ILE A 156 8.65 1.21 11.76
N GLU A 157 9.78 0.65 12.19
CA GLU A 157 10.54 -0.29 11.39
C GLU A 157 9.70 -1.53 11.05
N SER A 158 9.45 -1.73 9.76
CA SER A 158 8.46 -2.67 9.26
C SER A 158 9.04 -3.80 8.40
N ARG A 159 10.37 -3.87 8.24
CA ARG A 159 10.99 -4.88 7.38
C ARG A 159 10.59 -6.31 7.77
N LYS A 160 10.53 -6.63 9.04
CA LYS A 160 10.15 -7.97 9.52
C LYS A 160 8.68 -8.31 9.18
N ILE A 161 7.78 -7.32 9.26
CA ILE A 161 6.37 -7.50 8.87
C ILE A 161 6.31 -7.74 7.36
N LEU A 162 7.04 -6.94 6.58
CA LEU A 162 7.09 -7.05 5.13
C LEU A 162 7.62 -8.42 4.66
N VAL A 163 8.65 -8.94 5.32
CA VAL A 163 9.18 -10.30 5.04
C VAL A 163 8.15 -11.38 5.32
N ALA A 164 7.29 -11.21 6.32
CA ALA A 164 6.22 -12.14 6.64
C ALA A 164 5.00 -12.08 5.67
N GLY A 165 4.99 -11.13 4.74
CA GLY A 165 3.90 -10.93 3.79
C GLY A 165 2.86 -9.92 4.29
N GLY A 166 2.92 -8.70 3.78
CA GLY A 166 2.06 -7.59 4.19
C GLY A 166 2.82 -6.47 4.87
N ASN A 167 2.10 -5.52 5.48
CA ASN A 167 2.71 -4.39 6.18
C ASN A 167 1.80 -3.92 7.34
N ILE A 168 1.95 -2.68 7.80
CA ILE A 168 1.25 -2.13 8.98
C ILE A 168 -0.27 -2.25 8.86
N HIS A 169 -0.86 -1.82 7.74
CA HIS A 169 -2.31 -1.90 7.53
C HIS A 169 -2.79 -3.35 7.54
N CYS A 170 -2.07 -4.25 6.88
CA CYS A 170 -2.42 -5.67 6.74
C CYS A 170 -2.55 -6.40 8.09
N ILE A 171 -1.81 -5.98 9.11
CA ILE A 171 -1.86 -6.57 10.46
C ILE A 171 -2.80 -5.84 11.42
N THR A 172 -3.61 -4.92 10.94
CA THR A 172 -4.55 -4.12 11.73
C THR A 172 -5.99 -4.39 11.32
N MET A 173 -6.91 -4.19 12.26
CA MET A 173 -8.35 -4.22 12.02
C MET A 173 -9.00 -3.02 12.68
N GLN A 174 -9.86 -2.32 11.97
CA GLN A 174 -10.65 -1.23 12.50
C GLN A 174 -11.91 -1.78 13.17
N ILE A 175 -12.10 -1.42 14.44
CA ILE A 175 -13.31 -1.76 15.19
C ILE A 175 -14.08 -0.45 15.39
N GLY A 176 -15.32 -0.41 14.88
CA GLY A 176 -16.22 0.73 15.10
C GLY A 176 -16.54 0.89 16.59
N LYS A 177 -16.65 2.13 17.07
CA LYS A 177 -17.22 2.38 18.39
C LYS A 177 -18.73 2.16 18.31
N GLU A 178 -19.27 1.44 19.29
CA GLU A 178 -20.70 1.50 19.56
C GLU A 178 -21.04 2.94 20.02
N GLU A 179 -22.08 3.53 19.45
CA GLU A 179 -22.62 4.84 19.87
C GLU A 179 -23.39 4.72 21.19
#